data_154bfd629f901445a05146847b829a00
#
_entry.id   154bfd629f901445a05146847b829a00
#
_cell.length_a   1.000
_cell.length_b   1.000
_cell.length_c   1.000
_cell.angle_alpha   90.00
_cell.angle_beta   90.00
_cell.angle_gamma   90.00
#
_symmetry.space_group_name_H-M   'P 1'
#
loop_
_entity.id
_entity.type
_entity.pdbx_description
1 polymer ?
#
loop_
_entity_poly.entity_id
_entity_poly.type
_entity_poly.pdbx_seq_one_letter_code
_entity_poly.pdbx_strand_id
1 'polypeptide(L)'
;MRETLVEIKGIDFGYGTQKIFVDFSLQLAASDFLILTGPNGGGKTTLLRLIGGLLSPSRGYVKHKDGLTIGYLPQIRKIDRNFPITAEEVVLSGLQNRKPLWKKMGSDERELVRSVMSDLDVEDVAQRRIEFLSGGQWQRVLLARALVSQPDLLLLDEPDTHLDDASKAVLYNMLHQRAKETATVVVSHDHHIAEFFPGRKMLSIGGE
;
A
#
# COMPACT_ATOMS: atom_id res chain seq x y z
N MET A 1 17.57 -15.58 -11.32
CA MET A 1 16.13 -15.61 -11.01
C MET A 1 15.84 -14.48 -10.03
N ARG A 2 14.73 -13.72 -10.17
CA ARG A 2 14.35 -12.71 -9.19
C ARG A 2 13.88 -13.41 -7.92
N GLU A 3 14.21 -12.85 -6.76
CA GLU A 3 13.81 -13.41 -5.46
C GLU A 3 12.29 -13.29 -5.28
N THR A 4 11.63 -14.38 -4.86
CA THR A 4 10.20 -14.39 -4.57
C THR A 4 9.96 -13.74 -3.21
N LEU A 5 9.11 -12.71 -3.16
CA LEU A 5 8.71 -12.02 -1.94
C LEU A 5 7.44 -12.61 -1.33
N VAL A 6 6.45 -12.93 -2.18
CA VAL A 6 5.17 -13.52 -1.76
C VAL A 6 4.78 -14.63 -2.73
N GLU A 7 4.42 -15.78 -2.21
CA GLU A 7 3.82 -16.89 -2.95
C GLU A 7 2.42 -17.17 -2.42
N ILE A 8 1.42 -17.09 -3.29
CA ILE A 8 0.03 -17.51 -3.05
C ILE A 8 -0.20 -18.76 -3.88
N LYS A 9 -0.66 -19.85 -3.25
CA LYS A 9 -0.86 -21.12 -3.97
C LYS A 9 -2.17 -21.79 -3.61
N GLY A 10 -3.01 -21.98 -4.63
CA GLY A 10 -4.26 -22.74 -4.58
C GLY A 10 -5.23 -22.24 -3.50
N ILE A 11 -5.33 -20.91 -3.31
CA ILE A 11 -6.15 -20.38 -2.24
C ILE A 11 -7.62 -20.35 -2.60
N ASP A 12 -8.46 -20.71 -1.61
CA ASP A 12 -9.88 -20.37 -1.59
C ASP A 12 -10.11 -19.30 -0.51
N PHE A 13 -10.91 -18.29 -0.83
CA PHE A 13 -11.30 -17.25 0.11
C PHE A 13 -12.71 -16.70 -0.21
N GLY A 14 -13.48 -16.39 0.83
CA GLY A 14 -14.79 -15.76 0.70
C GLY A 14 -15.26 -15.12 2.00
N TYR A 15 -16.33 -14.34 1.92
CA TYR A 15 -17.03 -13.78 3.08
C TYR A 15 -18.40 -14.46 3.22
N GLY A 16 -18.62 -15.15 4.35
CA GLY A 16 -19.83 -15.93 4.55
C GLY A 16 -20.00 -16.98 3.45
N THR A 17 -21.08 -16.90 2.69
CA THR A 17 -21.36 -17.80 1.55
C THR A 17 -20.79 -17.33 0.21
N GLN A 18 -20.34 -16.08 0.13
CA GLN A 18 -19.82 -15.51 -1.11
C GLN A 18 -18.36 -15.88 -1.31
N LYS A 19 -18.08 -16.73 -2.32
CA LYS A 19 -16.71 -17.03 -2.75
C LYS A 19 -16.15 -15.86 -3.57
N ILE A 20 -14.91 -15.48 -3.28
CA ILE A 20 -14.17 -14.42 -4.00
C ILE A 20 -13.02 -15.03 -4.79
N PHE A 21 -12.27 -15.94 -4.19
CA PHE A 21 -11.19 -16.67 -4.85
C PHE A 21 -11.43 -18.16 -4.71
N VAL A 22 -11.18 -18.89 -5.82
CA VAL A 22 -11.24 -20.36 -5.87
C VAL A 22 -10.01 -20.83 -6.63
N ASP A 23 -9.19 -21.66 -5.98
CA ASP A 23 -7.93 -22.21 -6.52
C ASP A 23 -6.99 -21.15 -7.11
N PHE A 24 -6.97 -19.95 -6.51
CA PHE A 24 -6.21 -18.82 -7.00
C PHE A 24 -4.73 -18.93 -6.60
N SER A 25 -3.84 -18.62 -7.56
CA SER A 25 -2.39 -18.64 -7.35
C SER A 25 -1.76 -17.37 -7.94
N LEU A 26 -0.78 -16.81 -7.23
CA LEU A 26 -0.03 -15.63 -7.64
C LEU A 26 1.36 -15.67 -7.02
N GLN A 27 2.38 -15.24 -7.77
CA GLN A 27 3.73 -15.06 -7.27
C GLN A 27 4.19 -13.63 -7.52
N LEU A 28 4.75 -12.99 -6.48
CA LEU A 28 5.35 -11.68 -6.53
C LEU A 28 6.84 -11.80 -6.24
N ALA A 29 7.65 -11.25 -7.12
CA ALA A 29 9.10 -11.20 -6.97
C ALA A 29 9.58 -9.77 -6.69
N ALA A 30 10.83 -9.64 -6.25
CA ALA A 30 11.48 -8.34 -6.06
C ALA A 30 11.38 -7.50 -7.34
N SER A 31 11.07 -6.20 -7.17
CA SER A 31 10.86 -5.23 -8.26
C SER A 31 9.70 -5.53 -9.23
N ASP A 32 8.80 -6.46 -8.87
CA ASP A 32 7.56 -6.63 -9.63
C ASP A 32 6.65 -5.41 -9.41
N PHE A 33 5.99 -4.97 -10.49
CA PHE A 33 4.93 -3.96 -10.42
C PHE A 33 3.66 -4.57 -10.99
N LEU A 34 2.65 -4.73 -10.14
CA LEU A 34 1.38 -5.35 -10.49
C LEU A 34 0.24 -4.34 -10.32
N ILE A 35 -0.53 -4.13 -11.38
CA ILE A 35 -1.73 -3.31 -11.37
C ILE A 35 -2.94 -4.24 -11.26
N LEU A 36 -3.75 -4.06 -10.21
CA LEU A 36 -5.00 -4.78 -10.00
C LEU A 36 -6.16 -3.92 -10.50
N THR A 37 -6.90 -4.46 -11.47
CA THR A 37 -8.08 -3.83 -12.07
C THR A 37 -9.32 -4.70 -11.87
N GLY A 38 -10.48 -4.22 -12.28
CA GLY A 38 -11.74 -4.97 -12.24
C GLY A 38 -12.88 -4.21 -11.52
N PRO A 39 -14.09 -4.77 -11.50
CA PRO A 39 -15.27 -4.11 -10.96
C PRO A 39 -15.18 -3.87 -9.44
N ASN A 40 -16.03 -2.94 -8.96
CA ASN A 40 -16.22 -2.75 -7.52
C ASN A 40 -16.79 -4.03 -6.90
N GLY A 41 -16.26 -4.43 -5.73
CA GLY A 41 -16.64 -5.68 -5.09
C GLY A 41 -15.98 -6.94 -5.67
N GLY A 42 -15.19 -6.83 -6.76
CA GLY A 42 -14.52 -7.99 -7.40
C GLY A 42 -13.41 -8.65 -6.56
N GLY A 43 -13.03 -8.11 -5.40
CA GLY A 43 -12.04 -8.76 -4.52
C GLY A 43 -10.65 -8.13 -4.53
N LYS A 44 -10.43 -6.99 -5.22
CA LYS A 44 -9.11 -6.32 -5.32
C LYS A 44 -8.51 -5.99 -3.95
N THR A 45 -9.25 -5.28 -3.09
CA THR A 45 -8.85 -4.99 -1.69
C THR A 45 -8.63 -6.27 -0.89
N THR A 46 -9.44 -7.30 -1.14
CA THR A 46 -9.29 -8.62 -0.48
C THR A 46 -7.97 -9.27 -0.87
N LEU A 47 -7.61 -9.23 -2.16
CA LEU A 47 -6.31 -9.74 -2.63
C LEU A 47 -5.16 -8.97 -2.00
N LEU A 48 -5.20 -7.62 -1.96
CA LEU A 48 -4.17 -6.83 -1.26
C LEU A 48 -4.00 -7.26 0.20
N ARG A 49 -5.11 -7.50 0.90
CA ARG A 49 -5.07 -7.94 2.31
C ARG A 49 -4.53 -9.34 2.49
N LEU A 50 -4.84 -10.26 1.56
CA LEU A 50 -4.25 -11.61 1.53
C LEU A 50 -2.75 -11.53 1.26
N ILE A 51 -2.31 -10.75 0.27
CA ILE A 51 -0.89 -10.49 -0.02
C ILE A 51 -0.18 -9.89 1.20
N GLY A 52 -0.83 -8.97 1.91
CA GLY A 52 -0.28 -8.32 3.11
C GLY A 52 -0.34 -9.15 4.38
N GLY A 53 -0.87 -10.38 4.34
CA GLY A 53 -1.03 -11.24 5.53
C GLY A 53 -2.08 -10.74 6.54
N LEU A 54 -2.95 -9.79 6.12
CA LEU A 54 -4.03 -9.25 6.96
C LEU A 54 -5.30 -10.13 6.94
N LEU A 55 -5.36 -11.08 6.00
CA LEU A 55 -6.39 -12.10 5.89
C LEU A 55 -5.71 -13.45 5.65
N SER A 56 -6.34 -14.52 6.14
CA SER A 56 -5.89 -15.90 5.90
C SER A 56 -6.88 -16.60 4.97
N PRO A 57 -6.40 -17.35 3.96
CA PRO A 57 -7.28 -18.13 3.10
C PRO A 57 -7.90 -19.30 3.86
N SER A 58 -9.06 -19.78 3.39
CA SER A 58 -9.72 -20.98 3.94
C SER A 58 -9.09 -22.29 3.45
N ARG A 59 -8.40 -22.25 2.29
CA ARG A 59 -7.63 -23.34 1.68
C ARG A 59 -6.41 -22.77 0.99
N GLY A 60 -5.37 -23.60 0.77
CA GLY A 60 -4.10 -23.15 0.19
C GLY A 60 -3.26 -22.38 1.20
N TYR A 61 -2.30 -21.60 0.71
CA TYR A 61 -1.44 -20.80 1.58
C TYR A 61 -0.97 -19.50 0.93
N VAL A 62 -0.62 -18.53 1.79
CA VAL A 62 0.15 -17.35 1.46
C VAL A 62 1.47 -17.42 2.23
N LYS A 63 2.58 -17.48 1.51
CA LYS A 63 3.92 -17.53 2.09
C LYS A 63 4.66 -16.24 1.78
N HIS A 64 5.24 -15.63 2.81
CA HIS A 64 6.10 -14.46 2.70
C HIS A 64 7.57 -14.89 2.82
N LYS A 65 8.45 -14.13 2.16
CA LYS A 65 9.89 -14.17 2.41
C LYS A 65 10.17 -13.83 3.87
N ASP A 66 11.12 -14.52 4.49
CA ASP A 66 11.53 -14.21 5.86
C ASP A 66 12.05 -12.77 5.96
N GLY A 67 11.58 -12.03 6.97
CA GLY A 67 11.95 -10.64 7.19
C GLY A 67 11.34 -9.64 6.19
N LEU A 68 10.38 -10.05 5.34
CA LEU A 68 9.72 -9.16 4.38
C LEU A 68 9.09 -7.94 5.08
N THR A 69 9.47 -6.74 4.64
CA THR A 69 8.89 -5.49 5.11
C THR A 69 7.80 -5.04 4.15
N ILE A 70 6.58 -4.84 4.66
CA ILE A 70 5.41 -4.46 3.85
C ILE A 70 4.94 -3.07 4.25
N GLY A 71 4.84 -2.15 3.27
CA GLY A 71 4.13 -0.89 3.39
C GLY A 71 2.71 -1.04 2.86
N TYR A 72 1.71 -0.61 3.62
CA TYR A 72 0.31 -0.71 3.19
C TYR A 72 -0.42 0.62 3.31
N LEU A 73 -0.93 1.09 2.18
CA LEU A 73 -1.87 2.21 2.08
C LEU A 73 -3.29 1.63 1.92
N PRO A 74 -4.13 1.67 2.96
CA PRO A 74 -5.52 1.22 2.87
C PRO A 74 -6.40 2.25 2.18
N GLN A 75 -7.57 1.82 1.73
CA GLN A 75 -8.59 2.72 1.18
C GLN A 75 -9.00 3.79 2.21
N ILE A 76 -8.84 5.06 1.86
CA ILE A 76 -8.95 6.22 2.76
C ILE A 76 -10.32 6.35 3.42
N ARG A 77 -11.39 6.01 2.70
CA ARG A 77 -12.79 6.15 3.19
C ARG A 77 -13.09 5.37 4.47
N LYS A 78 -12.21 4.43 4.87
CA LYS A 78 -12.40 3.56 6.04
C LYS A 78 -11.66 4.01 7.29
N ILE A 79 -10.94 5.14 7.22
CA ILE A 79 -10.11 5.62 8.34
C ILE A 79 -10.86 6.75 9.06
N ASP A 80 -11.11 6.57 10.37
CA ASP A 80 -11.64 7.62 11.23
C ASP A 80 -10.60 8.72 11.43
N ARG A 81 -10.94 9.95 11.04
CA ARG A 81 -10.07 11.13 11.16
C ARG A 81 -10.29 11.93 12.43
N ASN A 82 -11.27 11.55 13.25
CA ASN A 82 -11.59 12.28 14.50
C ASN A 82 -10.62 11.92 15.64
N PHE A 83 -9.71 10.98 15.42
CA PHE A 83 -8.71 10.61 16.42
C PHE A 83 -7.69 11.76 16.60
N PRO A 84 -7.41 12.21 17.86
CA PRO A 84 -6.57 13.38 18.11
C PRO A 84 -5.06 13.08 17.98
N ILE A 85 -4.65 12.72 16.76
CA ILE A 85 -3.27 12.37 16.39
C ILE A 85 -2.74 13.35 15.34
N THR A 86 -1.45 13.66 15.36
CA THR A 86 -0.80 14.51 14.35
C THR A 86 -0.40 13.72 13.10
N ALA A 87 -0.14 14.44 12.00
CA ALA A 87 0.36 13.85 10.77
C ALA A 87 1.70 13.11 10.99
N GLU A 88 2.63 13.70 11.73
CA GLU A 88 3.92 13.09 12.08
C GLU A 88 3.74 11.78 12.85
N GLU A 89 2.84 11.74 13.83
CA GLU A 89 2.56 10.54 14.62
C GLU A 89 1.96 9.41 13.77
N VAL A 90 1.13 9.76 12.77
CA VAL A 90 0.62 8.78 11.80
C VAL A 90 1.77 8.19 11.00
N VAL A 91 2.67 9.03 10.48
CA VAL A 91 3.84 8.53 9.71
C VAL A 91 4.75 7.68 10.59
N LEU A 92 5.05 8.14 11.80
CA LEU A 92 5.82 7.38 12.81
C LEU A 92 5.25 5.98 13.06
N SER A 93 3.93 5.84 13.05
CA SER A 93 3.28 4.53 13.23
C SER A 93 3.67 3.51 12.15
N GLY A 94 4.14 3.94 10.98
CA GLY A 94 4.66 3.07 9.93
C GLY A 94 5.97 2.35 10.29
N LEU A 95 6.69 2.81 11.32
CA LEU A 95 7.92 2.18 11.82
C LEU A 95 7.70 1.15 12.93
N GLN A 96 6.46 0.95 13.39
CA GLN A 96 6.17 0.07 14.54
C GLN A 96 6.61 -1.39 14.33
N ASN A 97 6.61 -1.88 13.09
CA ASN A 97 7.07 -3.23 12.78
C ASN A 97 8.59 -3.42 12.95
N ARG A 98 9.36 -2.34 13.10
CA ARG A 98 10.82 -2.37 13.29
C ARG A 98 11.25 -2.37 14.76
N LYS A 99 10.36 -1.97 15.69
CA LYS A 99 10.70 -1.84 17.13
C LYS A 99 9.50 -2.20 18.03
N PRO A 100 9.78 -2.73 19.24
CA PRO A 100 8.74 -2.91 20.26
C PRO A 100 8.08 -1.57 20.62
N LEU A 101 6.76 -1.58 20.86
CA LEU A 101 5.93 -0.39 21.13
C LEU A 101 6.40 0.47 22.33
N TRP A 102 7.17 -0.11 23.26
CA TRP A 102 7.69 0.59 24.45
C TRP A 102 9.04 1.30 24.23
N LYS A 103 9.67 1.15 23.07
CA LYS A 103 10.95 1.81 22.80
C LYS A 103 10.69 3.21 22.26
N LYS A 104 11.16 4.24 22.98
CA LYS A 104 11.06 5.64 22.50
C LYS A 104 11.71 5.77 21.13
N MET A 105 11.07 6.47 20.24
CA MET A 105 11.60 6.85 18.94
C MET A 105 12.85 7.74 19.13
N GLY A 106 13.94 7.38 18.47
CA GLY A 106 15.18 8.14 18.50
C GLY A 106 15.19 9.31 17.52
N SER A 107 16.33 10.02 17.46
CA SER A 107 16.56 11.10 16.49
C SER A 107 16.47 10.61 15.06
N ASP A 108 17.05 9.44 14.78
CA ASP A 108 17.17 8.88 13.44
C ASP A 108 15.81 8.54 12.81
N GLU A 109 14.88 8.00 13.63
CA GLU A 109 13.52 7.74 13.15
C GLU A 109 12.75 9.02 12.86
N ARG A 110 12.95 10.06 13.66
CA ARG A 110 12.32 11.37 13.41
C ARG A 110 12.88 12.03 12.16
N GLU A 111 14.16 11.91 11.91
CA GLU A 111 14.80 12.41 10.70
C GLU A 111 14.27 11.67 9.46
N LEU A 112 14.15 10.34 9.54
CA LEU A 112 13.56 9.53 8.47
C LEU A 112 12.11 9.93 8.19
N VAL A 113 11.30 10.16 9.24
CA VAL A 113 9.92 10.63 9.08
C VAL A 113 9.87 12.00 8.39
N ARG A 114 10.70 12.95 8.81
CA ARG A 114 10.77 14.27 8.19
C ARG A 114 11.17 14.18 6.72
N SER A 115 12.20 13.40 6.41
CA SER A 115 12.64 13.19 5.03
C SER A 115 11.50 12.66 4.15
N VAL A 116 10.79 11.61 4.58
CA VAL A 116 9.68 11.06 3.81
C VAL A 116 8.50 12.03 3.70
N MET A 117 8.22 12.81 4.75
CA MET A 117 7.17 13.83 4.71
C MET A 117 7.54 14.99 3.78
N SER A 118 8.81 15.38 3.72
CA SER A 118 9.32 16.37 2.79
C SER A 118 9.23 15.89 1.34
N ASP A 119 9.64 14.64 1.06
CA ASP A 119 9.54 14.02 -0.27
C ASP A 119 8.10 14.01 -0.82
N LEU A 120 7.11 14.02 0.08
CA LEU A 120 5.68 13.99 -0.23
C LEU A 120 4.97 15.35 -0.04
N ASP A 121 5.73 16.42 0.20
CA ASP A 121 5.21 17.78 0.34
C ASP A 121 4.12 17.89 1.43
N VAL A 122 4.41 17.32 2.62
CA VAL A 122 3.54 17.36 3.81
C VAL A 122 4.29 17.64 5.11
N GLU A 123 5.54 18.08 5.05
CA GLU A 123 6.33 18.43 6.23
C GLU A 123 5.74 19.64 6.97
N ASP A 124 5.21 20.60 6.23
CA ASP A 124 4.56 21.81 6.75
C ASP A 124 3.35 21.53 7.64
N VAL A 125 2.71 20.38 7.47
CA VAL A 125 1.56 19.94 8.26
C VAL A 125 1.89 18.86 9.30
N ALA A 126 3.17 18.55 9.54
CA ALA A 126 3.62 17.47 10.43
C ALA A 126 2.96 17.53 11.82
N GLN A 127 2.86 18.73 12.41
CA GLN A 127 2.28 18.94 13.76
C GLN A 127 0.76 19.19 13.73
N ARG A 128 0.15 19.21 12.53
CA ARG A 128 -1.31 19.41 12.42
C ARG A 128 -2.04 18.11 12.70
N ARG A 129 -3.15 18.19 13.43
CA ARG A 129 -4.04 17.04 13.65
C ARG A 129 -4.67 16.60 12.35
N ILE A 130 -4.83 15.28 12.17
CA ILE A 130 -5.33 14.67 10.93
C ILE A 130 -6.74 15.13 10.55
N GLU A 131 -7.57 15.52 11.52
CA GLU A 131 -8.92 16.07 11.29
C GLU A 131 -8.91 17.36 10.44
N PHE A 132 -7.83 18.15 10.54
CA PHE A 132 -7.68 19.45 9.86
C PHE A 132 -6.91 19.37 8.55
N LEU A 133 -6.51 18.17 8.11
CA LEU A 133 -5.84 17.99 6.83
C LEU A 133 -6.84 18.00 5.67
N SER A 134 -6.44 18.58 4.53
CA SER A 134 -7.19 18.39 3.28
C SER A 134 -7.17 16.91 2.86
N GLY A 135 -8.06 16.51 1.94
CA GLY A 135 -8.07 15.14 1.42
C GLY A 135 -6.73 14.72 0.80
N GLY A 136 -6.11 15.60 -0.01
CA GLY A 136 -4.82 15.34 -0.62
C GLY A 136 -3.67 15.30 0.39
N GLN A 137 -3.65 16.20 1.39
CA GLN A 137 -2.65 16.16 2.48
C GLN A 137 -2.77 14.85 3.26
N TRP A 138 -3.99 14.46 3.63
CA TRP A 138 -4.22 13.20 4.34
C TRP A 138 -3.73 11.99 3.54
N GLN A 139 -3.99 11.95 2.24
CA GLN A 139 -3.54 10.88 1.37
C GLN A 139 -2.02 10.79 1.32
N ARG A 140 -1.33 11.93 1.17
CA ARG A 140 0.14 12.00 1.18
C ARG A 140 0.72 11.58 2.53
N VAL A 141 0.08 11.93 3.64
CA VAL A 141 0.48 11.46 4.99
C VAL A 141 0.36 9.94 5.12
N LEU A 142 -0.74 9.34 4.62
CA LEU A 142 -0.89 7.88 4.63
C LEU A 142 0.11 7.18 3.72
N LEU A 143 0.46 7.79 2.59
CA LEU A 143 1.51 7.29 1.71
C LEU A 143 2.88 7.39 2.38
N ALA A 144 3.18 8.51 3.07
CA ALA A 144 4.39 8.64 3.88
C ALA A 144 4.49 7.53 4.94
N ARG A 145 3.39 7.25 5.63
CA ARG A 145 3.30 6.14 6.59
C ARG A 145 3.63 4.79 5.97
N ALA A 146 3.14 4.52 4.75
CA ALA A 146 3.42 3.26 4.06
C ALA A 146 4.89 3.15 3.60
N LEU A 147 5.54 4.28 3.30
CA LEU A 147 6.89 4.34 2.76
C LEU A 147 7.99 4.48 3.82
N VAL A 148 7.69 5.02 5.00
CA VAL A 148 8.69 5.35 6.03
C VAL A 148 9.49 4.13 6.51
N SER A 149 8.91 2.94 6.42
CA SER A 149 9.61 1.69 6.74
C SER A 149 10.56 1.22 5.64
N GLN A 150 10.69 1.94 4.52
CA GLN A 150 11.45 1.51 3.34
C GLN A 150 11.10 0.05 2.95
N PRO A 151 9.83 -0.21 2.57
CA PRO A 151 9.33 -1.56 2.42
C PRO A 151 9.94 -2.27 1.20
N ASP A 152 10.11 -3.61 1.30
CA ASP A 152 10.42 -4.47 0.15
C ASP A 152 9.20 -4.62 -0.78
N LEU A 153 7.99 -4.56 -0.20
CA LEU A 153 6.71 -4.67 -0.90
C LEU A 153 5.76 -3.55 -0.48
N LEU A 154 5.29 -2.78 -1.46
CA LEU A 154 4.33 -1.70 -1.28
C LEU A 154 2.96 -2.11 -1.82
N LEU A 155 1.95 -2.04 -0.96
CA LEU A 155 0.55 -2.37 -1.29
C LEU A 155 -0.28 -1.09 -1.23
N LEU A 156 -0.90 -0.71 -2.34
CA LEU A 156 -1.65 0.54 -2.47
C LEU A 156 -3.10 0.28 -2.90
N ASP A 157 -4.05 0.66 -2.07
CA ASP A 157 -5.48 0.49 -2.32
C ASP A 157 -6.11 1.82 -2.73
N GLU A 158 -6.26 2.05 -4.04
CA GLU A 158 -6.78 3.27 -4.65
C GLU A 158 -6.00 4.54 -4.23
N PRO A 159 -4.67 4.59 -4.45
CA PRO A 159 -3.83 5.70 -3.99
C PRO A 159 -4.10 7.03 -4.71
N ASP A 160 -4.77 7.00 -5.83
CA ASP A 160 -5.10 8.11 -6.74
C ASP A 160 -6.49 8.71 -6.50
N THR A 161 -7.28 8.12 -5.60
CA THR A 161 -8.62 8.59 -5.27
C THR A 161 -8.55 9.98 -4.59
N HIS A 162 -9.38 10.93 -5.04
CA HIS A 162 -9.43 12.33 -4.58
C HIS A 162 -8.20 13.20 -4.92
N LEU A 163 -7.31 12.74 -5.79
CA LEU A 163 -6.24 13.56 -6.34
C LEU A 163 -6.69 14.19 -7.67
N ASP A 164 -6.27 15.43 -7.90
CA ASP A 164 -6.33 16.05 -9.22
C ASP A 164 -5.26 15.46 -10.16
N ASP A 165 -5.34 15.73 -11.44
CA ASP A 165 -4.44 15.14 -12.45
C ASP A 165 -2.97 15.49 -12.22
N ALA A 166 -2.68 16.70 -11.72
CA ALA A 166 -1.32 17.11 -11.40
C ALA A 166 -0.76 16.28 -10.23
N SER A 167 -1.53 16.11 -9.17
CA SER A 167 -1.16 15.30 -8.00
C SER A 167 -1.04 13.81 -8.34
N LYS A 168 -1.89 13.29 -9.23
CA LYS A 168 -1.76 11.92 -9.75
C LYS A 168 -0.45 11.72 -10.52
N ALA A 169 -0.10 12.66 -11.39
CA ALA A 169 1.16 12.59 -12.14
C ALA A 169 2.38 12.57 -11.20
N VAL A 170 2.38 13.38 -10.13
CA VAL A 170 3.44 13.36 -9.11
C VAL A 170 3.50 12.00 -8.41
N LEU A 171 2.35 11.47 -7.96
CA LEU A 171 2.25 10.15 -7.34
C LEU A 171 2.80 9.05 -8.26
N TYR A 172 2.36 9.01 -9.51
CA TYR A 172 2.77 7.97 -10.45
C TYR A 172 4.25 8.06 -10.81
N ASN A 173 4.81 9.26 -10.99
CA ASN A 173 6.24 9.44 -11.19
C ASN A 173 7.06 8.93 -10.00
N MET A 174 6.64 9.22 -8.78
CA MET A 174 7.28 8.70 -7.57
C MET A 174 7.22 7.17 -7.52
N LEU A 175 6.06 6.57 -7.79
CA LEU A 175 5.91 5.11 -7.83
C LEU A 175 6.76 4.48 -8.93
N HIS A 176 6.89 5.14 -10.08
CA HIS A 176 7.74 4.68 -11.19
C HIS A 176 9.23 4.64 -10.79
N GLN A 177 9.72 5.66 -10.11
CA GLN A 177 11.09 5.69 -9.62
C GLN A 177 11.35 4.58 -8.59
N ARG A 178 10.44 4.40 -7.63
CA ARG A 178 10.56 3.38 -6.57
C ARG A 178 10.39 1.93 -7.08
N ALA A 179 9.65 1.73 -8.17
CA ALA A 179 9.43 0.40 -8.75
C ALA A 179 10.71 -0.32 -9.24
N LYS A 180 11.85 0.36 -9.23
CA LYS A 180 13.16 -0.25 -9.51
C LYS A 180 13.68 -1.05 -8.32
N GLU A 181 13.33 -0.65 -7.12
CA GLU A 181 13.86 -1.18 -5.86
C GLU A 181 12.79 -1.87 -5.01
N THR A 182 11.55 -1.38 -5.06
CA THR A 182 10.42 -1.86 -4.25
C THR A 182 9.39 -2.56 -5.13
N ALA A 183 9.06 -3.80 -4.81
CA ALA A 183 7.92 -4.47 -5.44
C ALA A 183 6.63 -3.71 -5.08
N THR A 184 5.74 -3.50 -6.05
CA THR A 184 4.53 -2.70 -5.84
C THR A 184 3.31 -3.42 -6.38
N VAL A 185 2.25 -3.45 -5.59
CA VAL A 185 0.90 -3.86 -6.03
C VAL A 185 -0.03 -2.67 -5.82
N VAL A 186 -0.64 -2.21 -6.90
CA VAL A 186 -1.56 -1.06 -6.86
C VAL A 186 -2.94 -1.44 -7.38
N VAL A 187 -3.97 -1.13 -6.60
CA VAL A 187 -5.36 -1.13 -7.07
C VAL A 187 -5.67 0.27 -7.57
N SER A 188 -6.08 0.40 -8.82
CA SER A 188 -6.56 1.66 -9.37
C SER A 188 -7.78 1.42 -10.25
N HIS A 189 -8.68 2.41 -10.23
CA HIS A 189 -9.79 2.53 -11.18
C HIS A 189 -9.47 3.48 -12.33
N ASP A 190 -8.31 4.15 -12.28
CA ASP A 190 -7.87 5.04 -13.34
C ASP A 190 -7.34 4.21 -14.52
N HIS A 191 -8.04 4.29 -15.65
CA HIS A 191 -7.62 3.60 -16.87
C HIS A 191 -6.29 4.12 -17.42
N HIS A 192 -5.91 5.36 -17.08
CA HIS A 192 -4.66 5.98 -17.50
C HIS A 192 -3.44 5.47 -16.73
N ILE A 193 -3.63 4.76 -15.60
CA ILE A 193 -2.49 4.21 -14.85
C ILE A 193 -1.59 3.33 -15.71
N ALA A 194 -2.17 2.59 -16.68
CA ALA A 194 -1.41 1.73 -17.58
C ALA A 194 -0.47 2.53 -18.51
N GLU A 195 -0.80 3.78 -18.83
CA GLU A 195 0.02 4.66 -19.66
C GLU A 195 1.27 5.13 -18.92
N PHE A 196 1.15 5.34 -17.58
CA PHE A 196 2.28 5.68 -16.72
C PHE A 196 3.22 4.50 -16.45
N PHE A 197 2.72 3.27 -16.58
CA PHE A 197 3.48 2.06 -16.29
C PHE A 197 3.50 1.08 -17.46
N PRO A 198 4.07 1.48 -18.64
CA PRO A 198 4.07 0.64 -19.84
C PRO A 198 4.81 -0.68 -19.59
N GLY A 199 4.24 -1.78 -20.07
CA GLY A 199 4.84 -3.12 -19.97
C GLY A 199 4.78 -3.76 -18.57
N ARG A 200 4.06 -3.17 -17.61
CA ARG A 200 3.86 -3.76 -16.28
C ARG A 200 2.73 -4.80 -16.31
N LYS A 201 2.78 -5.73 -15.35
CA LYS A 201 1.76 -6.78 -15.23
C LYS A 201 0.44 -6.16 -14.80
N MET A 202 -0.64 -6.55 -15.48
CA MET A 202 -2.01 -6.21 -15.08
C MET A 202 -2.77 -7.50 -14.77
N LEU A 203 -3.55 -7.48 -13.69
CA LEU A 203 -4.39 -8.58 -13.28
C LEU A 203 -5.81 -8.07 -13.06
N SER A 204 -6.77 -8.57 -13.84
CA SER A 204 -8.19 -8.27 -13.64
C SER A 204 -8.78 -9.23 -12.62
N ILE A 205 -9.41 -8.70 -11.57
CA ILE A 205 -10.06 -9.46 -10.50
C ILE A 205 -11.57 -9.28 -10.60
N GLY A 206 -12.32 -10.42 -10.59
CA GLY A 206 -13.79 -10.41 -10.63
C GLY A 206 -14.38 -10.11 -12.01
N GLY A 207 -13.61 -10.27 -13.09
CA GLY A 207 -14.13 -10.41 -14.46
C GLY A 207 -14.43 -11.88 -14.75
N GLU A 208 -15.54 -12.15 -15.48
CA GLU A 208 -15.85 -13.47 -16.02
C GLU A 208 -14.72 -13.97 -16.94
#